data_524a551b2920fbcd27f526f4d99679e9
#
_entry.id   524a551b2920fbcd27f526f4d99679e9
#
_cell.length_a   1.000
_cell.length_b   1.000
_cell.length_c   1.000
_cell.angle_alpha   90.00
_cell.angle_beta   90.00
_cell.angle_gamma   90.00
#
_symmetry.space_group_name_H-M   'P 1'
#
loop_
_entity.id
_entity.type
_entity.pdbx_description
1 polymer ?
#
loop_
_entity_poly.entity_id
_entity_poly.type
_entity_poly.pdbx_seq_one_letter_code
_entity_poly.pdbx_strand_id
1 'polypeptide(L)'
;IYDDKTPVCAGFIYMTNSKVAWIDWIISNKDYKKKPNRQQAISLLIHTLTQIAKNADNAFAYALLKHKGLIGVYEQEGYIAGDQYTKEMIKKL
;
A
#
# COMPACT_ATOMS: atom_id res chain seq x y z
N ILE A 1 7.68 -3.07 -8.26
CA ILE A 1 7.64 -2.31 -9.52
C ILE A 1 9.05 -1.85 -9.89
N TYR A 2 9.38 -2.02 -11.12
CA TYR A 2 10.70 -1.70 -11.66
C TYR A 2 10.58 -0.68 -12.79
N ASP A 3 11.59 0.19 -12.90
CA ASP A 3 11.85 0.99 -14.10
C ASP A 3 13.05 0.35 -14.77
N ASP A 4 12.78 -0.40 -15.87
CA ASP A 4 13.78 -1.26 -16.50
C ASP A 4 14.30 -2.28 -15.50
N LYS A 5 15.57 -2.22 -15.10
CA LYS A 5 16.16 -3.13 -14.10
C LYS A 5 16.26 -2.50 -12.71
N THR A 6 15.80 -1.26 -12.56
CA THR A 6 15.91 -0.52 -11.30
C THR A 6 14.65 -0.67 -10.48
N PRO A 7 14.70 -1.21 -9.26
CA PRO A 7 13.52 -1.27 -8.40
C PRO A 7 13.12 0.13 -7.97
N VAL A 8 11.82 0.43 -8.06
CA VAL A 8 11.26 1.73 -7.68
C VAL A 8 10.52 1.67 -6.37
N CYS A 9 9.62 0.71 -6.23
CA CYS A 9 8.85 0.53 -5.00
C CYS A 9 8.35 -0.90 -4.90
N ALA A 10 7.98 -1.28 -3.68
CA ALA A 10 7.39 -2.57 -3.36
C ALA A 10 6.37 -2.40 -2.25
N GLY A 11 5.44 -3.33 -2.16
CA GLY A 11 4.45 -3.36 -1.10
C GLY A 11 4.04 -4.80 -0.82
N PHE A 12 3.23 -4.98 0.21
CA PHE A 12 2.87 -6.31 0.69
C PHE A 12 1.37 -6.45 0.85
N ILE A 13 0.87 -7.64 0.55
CA ILE A 13 -0.50 -8.03 0.84
C ILE A 13 -0.45 -9.07 1.96
N TYR A 14 -1.19 -8.81 3.02
CA TYR A 14 -1.37 -9.76 4.11
C TYR A 14 -2.77 -10.33 4.01
N MET A 15 -2.87 -11.60 3.61
CA MET A 15 -4.15 -12.30 3.55
C MET A 15 -4.50 -12.82 4.94
N THR A 16 -5.79 -12.74 5.27
CA THR A 16 -6.32 -13.26 6.53
C THR A 16 -7.28 -14.40 6.22
N ASN A 17 -7.79 -15.05 7.26
CA ASN A 17 -8.86 -16.04 7.12
C ASN A 17 -10.26 -15.38 7.08
N SER A 18 -10.32 -14.09 6.82
CA SER A 18 -11.55 -13.32 6.66
C SER A 18 -11.63 -12.76 5.24
N LYS A 19 -12.59 -11.89 4.98
CA LYS A 19 -12.75 -11.20 3.70
C LYS A 19 -12.01 -9.85 3.67
N VAL A 20 -11.00 -9.67 4.51
CA VAL A 20 -10.19 -8.45 4.59
C VAL A 20 -8.74 -8.80 4.26
N ALA A 21 -8.17 -8.09 3.29
CA ALA A 21 -6.74 -8.16 3.01
C ALA A 21 -6.09 -6.84 3.44
N TRP A 22 -4.88 -6.92 3.99
CA TRP A 22 -4.09 -5.75 4.36
C TRP A 22 -3.10 -5.44 3.26
N ILE A 23 -3.11 -4.20 2.80
CA ILE A 23 -2.17 -3.71 1.78
C ILE A 23 -1.34 -2.62 2.45
N ASP A 24 -0.13 -2.98 2.84
CA ASP A 24 0.68 -2.11 3.68
C ASP A 24 2.16 -2.31 3.39
N TRP A 25 3.01 -1.64 4.19
CA TRP A 25 4.46 -1.72 4.07
C TRP A 25 4.93 -1.29 2.68
N ILE A 26 4.42 -0.16 2.19
CA ILE A 26 4.88 0.39 0.92
C ILE A 26 6.29 0.94 1.10
N ILE A 27 7.22 0.39 0.34
CA ILE A 27 8.63 0.74 0.41
C ILE A 27 9.04 1.36 -0.92
N SER A 28 9.75 2.46 -0.84
CA SER A 28 10.20 3.21 -2.00
C SER A 28 11.74 3.21 -2.04
N ASN A 29 12.31 3.03 -3.23
CA ASN A 29 13.76 3.07 -3.41
C ASN A 29 14.24 4.52 -3.34
N LYS A 30 15.00 4.86 -2.31
CA LYS A 30 15.51 6.22 -2.08
C LYS A 30 16.51 6.65 -3.15
N ASP A 31 17.15 5.71 -3.82
CA ASP A 31 18.13 6.00 -4.86
C ASP A 31 17.49 6.31 -6.21
N TYR A 32 16.19 6.04 -6.35
CA TYR A 32 15.44 6.37 -7.56
C TYR A 32 14.95 7.81 -7.47
N LYS A 33 15.52 8.71 -8.29
CA LYS A 33 15.31 10.16 -8.19
C LYS A 33 14.26 10.73 -9.14
N LYS A 34 13.69 9.93 -10.04
CA LYS A 34 12.71 10.40 -11.02
C LYS A 34 11.33 10.51 -10.37
N LYS A 35 11.07 11.64 -9.69
CA LYS A 35 9.88 11.83 -8.86
C LYS A 35 8.53 11.60 -9.54
N PRO A 36 8.27 12.11 -10.76
CA PRO A 36 6.97 11.83 -11.40
C PRO A 36 6.74 10.34 -11.64
N ASN A 37 7.76 9.63 -12.11
CA ASN A 37 7.68 8.19 -12.34
C ASN A 37 7.52 7.42 -11.04
N ARG A 38 8.15 7.89 -9.95
CA ARG A 38 8.05 7.29 -8.64
C ARG A 38 6.62 7.35 -8.11
N GLN A 39 5.95 8.49 -8.23
CA GLN A 39 4.56 8.64 -7.80
C GLN A 39 3.63 7.77 -8.62
N GLN A 40 3.83 7.72 -9.93
CA GLN A 40 3.05 6.85 -10.81
C GLN A 40 3.27 5.38 -10.47
N ALA A 41 4.49 4.99 -10.13
CA ALA A 41 4.81 3.63 -9.75
C ALA A 41 4.12 3.24 -8.44
N ILE A 42 4.09 4.13 -7.45
CA ILE A 42 3.40 3.89 -6.19
C ILE A 42 1.90 3.75 -6.40
N SER A 43 1.29 4.62 -7.20
CA SER A 43 -0.13 4.51 -7.56
C SER A 43 -0.42 3.18 -8.25
N LEU A 44 0.40 2.79 -9.19
CA LEU A 44 0.26 1.52 -9.90
C LEU A 44 0.40 0.33 -8.94
N LEU A 45 1.35 0.40 -8.02
CA LEU A 45 1.58 -0.64 -7.02
C LEU A 45 0.33 -0.84 -6.16
N ILE A 46 -0.23 0.23 -5.61
CA ILE A 46 -1.42 0.16 -4.75
C ILE A 46 -2.61 -0.34 -5.55
N HIS A 47 -2.80 0.15 -6.76
CA HIS A 47 -3.85 -0.33 -7.66
C HIS A 47 -3.72 -1.82 -7.91
N THR A 48 -2.53 -2.29 -8.26
CA THR A 48 -2.27 -3.70 -8.58
C THR A 48 -2.49 -4.59 -7.37
N LEU A 49 -1.98 -4.20 -6.20
CA LEU A 49 -2.17 -4.96 -4.97
C LEU A 49 -3.67 -5.03 -4.60
N THR A 50 -4.39 -3.93 -4.78
CA THR A 50 -5.84 -3.89 -4.54
C THR A 50 -6.58 -4.84 -5.47
N GLN A 51 -6.20 -4.89 -6.75
CA GLN A 51 -6.81 -5.81 -7.71
C GLN A 51 -6.51 -7.28 -7.37
N ILE A 52 -5.29 -7.57 -6.92
CA ILE A 52 -4.93 -8.92 -6.47
C ILE A 52 -5.82 -9.32 -5.28
N ALA A 53 -5.99 -8.42 -4.31
CA ALA A 53 -6.87 -8.67 -3.15
C ALA A 53 -8.31 -8.93 -3.58
N LYS A 54 -8.82 -8.14 -4.52
CA LYS A 54 -10.17 -8.30 -5.08
C LYS A 54 -10.32 -9.64 -5.78
N ASN A 55 -9.36 -10.01 -6.60
CA ASN A 55 -9.38 -11.27 -7.35
C ASN A 55 -9.23 -12.49 -6.45
N ALA A 56 -8.69 -12.32 -5.23
CA ALA A 56 -8.61 -13.36 -4.21
C ALA A 56 -9.87 -13.44 -3.34
N ASP A 57 -10.97 -12.84 -3.81
CA ASP A 57 -12.29 -12.92 -3.17
C ASP A 57 -12.35 -12.22 -1.81
N ASN A 58 -11.60 -11.15 -1.62
CA ASN A 58 -11.74 -10.30 -0.45
C ASN A 58 -12.81 -9.23 -0.69
N ALA A 59 -13.55 -8.89 0.36
CA ALA A 59 -14.56 -7.85 0.32
C ALA A 59 -13.98 -6.47 0.60
N PHE A 60 -12.90 -6.41 1.38
CA PHE A 60 -12.27 -5.16 1.80
C PHE A 60 -10.77 -5.23 1.68
N ALA A 61 -10.18 -4.10 1.30
CA ALA A 61 -8.73 -3.87 1.43
C ALA A 61 -8.53 -2.84 2.54
N TYR A 62 -7.55 -3.07 3.39
CA TYR A 62 -7.34 -2.31 4.62
C TYR A 62 -5.86 -1.89 4.73
N ALA A 63 -5.61 -0.70 5.26
CA ALA A 63 -4.25 -0.22 5.48
C ALA A 63 -4.20 0.71 6.69
N LEU A 64 -3.06 0.74 7.38
CA LEU A 64 -2.78 1.70 8.44
C LEU A 64 -1.64 2.60 7.97
N LEU A 65 -1.91 3.87 7.82
CA LEU A 65 -1.00 4.82 7.20
C LEU A 65 -0.77 6.02 8.11
N LYS A 66 0.46 6.52 8.12
CA LYS A 66 0.83 7.75 8.84
C LYS A 66 1.26 8.86 7.89
N HIS A 67 1.86 8.50 6.75
CA HIS A 67 2.43 9.47 5.82
C HIS A 67 1.34 10.09 4.95
N LYS A 68 1.19 11.42 5.03
CA LYS A 68 0.10 12.15 4.35
C LYS A 68 0.13 11.95 2.83
N GLY A 69 1.31 11.94 2.22
CA GLY A 69 1.42 11.73 0.78
C GLY A 69 0.91 10.37 0.35
N LEU A 70 1.22 9.34 1.14
CA LEU A 70 0.76 7.98 0.87
C LEU A 70 -0.75 7.85 1.08
N ILE A 71 -1.29 8.49 2.12
CA ILE A 71 -2.74 8.54 2.35
C ILE A 71 -3.45 9.08 1.12
N GLY A 72 -2.94 10.17 0.53
CA GLY A 72 -3.51 10.76 -0.68
C GLY A 72 -3.54 9.79 -1.85
N VAL A 73 -2.49 8.99 -2.02
CA VAL A 73 -2.44 7.99 -3.10
C VAL A 73 -3.50 6.91 -2.88
N TYR A 74 -3.66 6.42 -1.65
CA TYR A 74 -4.69 5.44 -1.32
C TYR A 74 -6.09 6.02 -1.57
N GLU A 75 -6.33 7.27 -1.19
CA GLU A 75 -7.62 7.92 -1.41
C GLU A 75 -7.95 8.02 -2.90
N GLN A 76 -6.96 8.31 -3.75
CA GLN A 76 -7.14 8.34 -5.20
C GLN A 76 -7.53 6.96 -5.76
N GLU A 77 -7.12 5.88 -5.10
CA GLU A 77 -7.51 4.52 -5.47
C GLU A 77 -8.85 4.09 -4.87
N GLY A 78 -9.56 4.99 -4.21
CA GLY A 78 -10.89 4.73 -3.68
C GLY A 78 -10.94 4.30 -2.23
N TYR A 79 -9.83 4.36 -1.51
CA TYR A 79 -9.82 4.08 -0.08
C TYR A 79 -10.46 5.24 0.67
N ILE A 80 -11.19 4.92 1.71
CA ILE A 80 -11.92 5.89 2.54
C ILE A 80 -11.32 5.87 3.94
N ALA A 81 -11.09 7.06 4.51
CA ALA A 81 -10.56 7.16 5.86
C ALA A 81 -11.57 6.61 6.88
N GLY A 82 -11.08 5.72 7.73
CA GLY A 82 -11.84 5.19 8.86
C GLY A 82 -11.41 5.85 10.16
N ASP A 83 -11.32 5.05 11.23
CA ASP A 83 -10.93 5.55 12.54
C ASP A 83 -9.45 5.94 12.58
N GLN A 84 -9.13 6.87 13.47
CA GLN A 84 -7.75 7.20 13.78
C GLN A 84 -7.27 6.41 14.99
N TYR A 85 -6.09 5.82 14.87
CA TYR A 85 -5.46 5.10 15.97
C TYR A 85 -4.30 5.94 16.48
N THR A 86 -4.24 6.10 17.79
CA THR A 86 -3.26 6.97 18.45
C THR A 86 -2.03 6.22 18.93
N LYS A 87 -2.08 4.90 19.03
CA LYS A 87 -0.98 4.09 19.55
C LYS A 87 -0.81 2.81 18.76
N GLU A 88 0.44 2.48 18.51
CA GLU A 88 0.84 1.15 18.09
C GLU A 88 1.19 0.34 19.35
N MET A 89 0.70 -0.88 19.43
CA MET A 89 0.96 -1.76 20.57
C MET A 89 1.71 -2.99 20.06
N ILE A 90 2.89 -3.22 20.62
CA ILE A 90 3.74 -4.35 20.23
C ILE A 90 4.19 -5.09 21.48
N LYS A 91 4.19 -6.41 21.39
CA LYS A 91 4.82 -7.25 22.41
C LYS A 91 5.75 -8.23 21.71
N LYS A 92 7.00 -8.26 22.16
CA LYS A 92 7.92 -9.30 21.72
C LYS A 92 7.61 -10.58 22.47
N LEU A 93 7.38 -11.64 21.72
CA LEU A 93 7.01 -12.95 22.30
C LEU A 93 8.22 -13.85 22.52
#